data_131b1249ebd08bbfb476a095ce800302
#
_entry.id   131b1249ebd08bbfb476a095ce800302
#
_cell.length_a   1.000
_cell.length_b   1.000
_cell.length_c   1.000
_cell.angle_alpha   90.00
_cell.angle_beta   90.00
_cell.angle_gamma   90.00
#
_symmetry.space_group_name_H-M   'P 1'
#
loop_
_entity.id
_entity.type
_entity.pdbx_description
1 polymer ?
#
loop_
_entity_poly.entity_id
_entity_poly.type
_entity_poly.pdbx_seq_one_letter_code
_entity_poly.pdbx_strand_id
1 'polypeptide(L)'
;MLFQPLEESVRLRLSEGGEAAAGMSTLLRLHVLFGTGLVALAPPVAAPFLRLVAGPAWAHAAPILGMYCWYVPVLGVNGVVEAFVQSVAPAHVLRVYSYVLVAASAVMVGVLASPVAEARMVVANIASLSVRALASSAYVAHVSRRPWDGVVPHGWVWSGLVACGAIVRAYPASWGVCAAACIAAVVVGERRALAQALWML
;
A
#
# COMPACT_ATOMS: atom_id res chain seq x y z
N MET A 1 10.16 5.06 6.81
CA MET A 1 10.13 6.12 7.84
C MET A 1 9.12 7.25 7.56
N LEU A 2 8.69 7.55 6.32
CA LEU A 2 7.68 8.58 6.03
C LEU A 2 6.25 8.20 6.47
N PHE A 3 5.92 6.92 6.58
CA PHE A 3 4.57 6.44 6.93
C PHE A 3 4.35 6.28 8.44
N GLN A 4 5.39 6.14 9.26
CA GLN A 4 5.26 5.97 10.71
C GLN A 4 4.57 7.15 11.43
N PRO A 5 4.88 8.43 11.15
CA PRO A 5 4.15 9.54 11.75
C PRO A 5 2.69 9.59 11.36
N LEU A 6 2.36 9.14 10.14
CA LEU A 6 1.01 9.08 9.63
C LEU A 6 0.20 7.98 10.34
N GLU A 7 0.80 6.81 10.53
CA GLU A 7 0.20 5.69 11.27
C GLU A 7 -0.07 6.08 12.74
N GLU A 8 0.85 6.79 13.38
CA GLU A 8 0.69 7.22 14.77
C GLU A 8 -0.38 8.31 14.92
N SER A 9 -0.43 9.29 14.01
CA SER A 9 -1.47 10.32 13.99
C SER A 9 -2.86 9.72 13.80
N VAL A 10 -2.97 8.75 12.91
CA VAL A 10 -4.19 7.98 12.65
C VAL A 10 -4.61 7.21 13.89
N ARG A 11 -3.68 6.51 14.54
CA ARG A 11 -3.91 5.73 15.75
C ARG A 11 -4.46 6.60 16.88
N LEU A 12 -3.89 7.79 17.10
CA LEU A 12 -4.33 8.72 18.12
C LEU A 12 -5.76 9.22 17.86
N ARG A 13 -6.09 9.60 16.62
CA ARG A 13 -7.43 10.08 16.26
C ARG A 13 -8.48 8.97 16.23
N LEU A 14 -8.09 7.75 15.85
CA LEU A 14 -8.98 6.58 15.89
C LEU A 14 -9.34 6.19 17.32
N SER A 15 -8.49 6.47 18.31
CA SER A 15 -8.78 6.23 19.72
C SER A 15 -9.77 7.23 20.33
N GLU A 16 -9.98 8.39 19.72
CA GLU A 16 -10.87 9.46 20.20
C GLU A 16 -12.35 9.30 19.78
N GLY A 17 -12.70 8.29 18.99
CA GLY A 17 -14.06 7.77 18.77
C GLY A 17 -14.90 8.46 17.69
N GLY A 18 -15.73 7.68 17.03
CA GLY A 18 -16.85 8.11 16.16
C GLY A 18 -16.54 8.30 14.67
N GLU A 19 -15.41 8.88 14.29
CA GLU A 19 -15.00 9.10 12.89
C GLU A 19 -13.95 8.09 12.39
N ALA A 20 -13.62 7.10 13.21
CA ALA A 20 -12.58 6.12 12.97
C ALA A 20 -12.72 5.39 11.64
N ALA A 21 -13.91 4.92 11.30
CA ALA A 21 -14.17 4.17 10.08
C ALA A 21 -14.03 5.05 8.82
N ALA A 22 -14.45 6.31 8.88
CA ALA A 22 -14.35 7.25 7.77
C ALA A 22 -12.88 7.64 7.51
N GLY A 23 -12.10 7.87 8.58
CA GLY A 23 -10.67 8.13 8.48
C GLY A 23 -9.92 6.94 7.87
N MET A 24 -10.22 5.72 8.33
CA MET A 24 -9.63 4.49 7.78
C MET A 24 -9.91 4.34 6.29
N SER A 25 -11.16 4.49 5.84
CA SER A 25 -11.52 4.32 4.43
C SER A 25 -10.86 5.36 3.54
N THR A 26 -10.74 6.60 3.99
CA THR A 26 -10.02 7.67 3.28
C THR A 26 -8.54 7.34 3.11
N LEU A 27 -7.88 6.89 4.17
CA LEU A 27 -6.47 6.51 4.13
C LEU A 27 -6.22 5.29 3.25
N LEU A 28 -7.06 4.26 3.37
CA LEU A 28 -6.98 3.09 2.49
C LEU A 28 -7.16 3.48 1.02
N ARG A 29 -8.11 4.38 0.72
CA ARG A 29 -8.32 4.90 -0.64
C ARG A 29 -7.07 5.58 -1.19
N LEU A 30 -6.41 6.43 -0.39
CA LEU A 30 -5.17 7.09 -0.80
C LEU A 30 -4.03 6.09 -0.98
N HIS A 31 -3.92 5.06 -0.12
CA HIS A 31 -2.92 4.01 -0.29
C HIS A 31 -3.16 3.15 -1.54
N VAL A 32 -4.43 2.84 -1.85
CA VAL A 32 -4.80 2.12 -3.09
C VAL A 32 -4.43 2.95 -4.31
N LEU A 33 -4.73 4.25 -4.31
CA LEU A 33 -4.36 5.17 -5.41
C LEU A 33 -2.86 5.27 -5.59
N PHE A 34 -2.14 5.57 -4.50
CA PHE A 34 -0.68 5.67 -4.52
C PHE A 34 -0.04 4.35 -4.96
N GLY A 35 -0.51 3.24 -4.40
CA GLY A 35 -0.02 1.90 -4.72
C GLY A 35 -0.26 1.52 -6.19
N THR A 36 -1.46 1.80 -6.71
CA THR A 36 -1.78 1.56 -8.13
C THR A 36 -0.88 2.40 -9.03
N GLY A 37 -0.69 3.69 -8.72
CA GLY A 37 0.21 4.57 -9.45
C GLY A 37 1.65 4.07 -9.42
N LEU A 38 2.14 3.66 -8.25
CA LEU A 38 3.49 3.14 -8.08
C LEU A 38 3.72 1.87 -8.91
N VAL A 39 2.81 0.89 -8.80
CA VAL A 39 2.89 -0.39 -9.55
C VAL A 39 2.74 -0.17 -11.05
N ALA A 40 1.91 0.79 -11.46
CA ALA A 40 1.67 1.09 -12.87
C ALA A 40 2.86 1.78 -13.53
N LEU A 41 3.46 2.79 -12.86
CA LEU A 41 4.39 3.74 -13.49
C LEU A 41 5.86 3.48 -13.13
N ALA A 42 6.18 2.94 -11.94
CA ALA A 42 7.56 2.85 -11.48
C ALA A 42 8.38 1.69 -12.11
N PRO A 43 7.87 0.46 -12.29
CA PRO A 43 8.68 -0.64 -12.81
C PRO A 43 9.30 -0.38 -14.19
N PRO A 44 8.60 0.24 -15.18
CA PRO A 44 9.19 0.51 -16.50
C PRO A 44 10.37 1.48 -16.46
N VAL A 45 10.43 2.36 -15.45
CA VAL A 45 11.51 3.35 -15.31
C VAL A 45 12.55 2.97 -14.26
N ALA A 46 12.42 1.79 -13.63
CA ALA A 46 13.32 1.34 -12.58
C ALA A 46 14.79 1.29 -13.04
N ALA A 47 15.08 0.76 -14.25
CA ALA A 47 16.43 0.67 -14.75
C ALA A 47 17.06 2.04 -15.07
N PRO A 48 16.42 2.97 -15.81
CA PRO A 48 16.97 4.30 -16.01
C PRO A 48 17.08 5.08 -14.69
N PHE A 49 16.15 4.94 -13.77
CA PHE A 49 16.21 5.55 -12.44
C PHE A 49 17.46 5.08 -11.67
N LEU A 50 17.69 3.77 -11.59
CA LEU A 50 18.86 3.21 -10.91
C LEU A 50 20.17 3.67 -11.55
N ARG A 51 20.23 3.73 -12.89
CA ARG A 51 21.42 4.26 -13.59
C ARG A 51 21.72 5.70 -13.20
N LEU A 52 20.68 6.52 -13.06
CA LEU A 52 20.80 7.94 -12.72
C LEU A 52 21.24 8.15 -11.26
N VAL A 53 20.62 7.43 -10.33
CA VAL A 53 20.77 7.67 -8.87
C VAL A 53 21.95 6.87 -8.29
N ALA A 54 22.10 5.62 -8.69
CA ALA A 54 23.08 4.70 -8.11
C ALA A 54 24.23 4.35 -9.07
N GLY A 55 24.09 4.71 -10.34
CA GLY A 55 25.09 4.44 -11.38
C GLY A 55 24.78 3.20 -12.23
N PRO A 56 25.48 3.05 -13.38
CA PRO A 56 25.17 2.01 -14.38
C PRO A 56 25.28 0.58 -13.84
N ALA A 57 26.16 0.35 -12.87
CA ALA A 57 26.37 -0.95 -12.23
C ALA A 57 25.10 -1.48 -11.52
N TRP A 58 24.20 -0.61 -11.10
CA TRP A 58 22.99 -0.99 -10.37
C TRP A 58 21.77 -1.28 -11.26
N ALA A 59 21.90 -1.10 -12.58
CA ALA A 59 20.78 -1.32 -13.50
C ALA A 59 20.23 -2.77 -13.48
N HIS A 60 21.06 -3.75 -13.12
CA HIS A 60 20.66 -5.15 -12.97
C HIS A 60 19.69 -5.38 -11.80
N ALA A 61 19.64 -4.49 -10.81
CA ALA A 61 18.72 -4.58 -9.70
C ALA A 61 17.28 -4.04 -10.01
N ALA A 62 17.04 -3.56 -11.24
CA ALA A 62 15.74 -3.05 -11.65
C ALA A 62 14.57 -4.03 -11.45
N PRO A 63 14.68 -5.35 -11.68
CA PRO A 63 13.61 -6.30 -11.38
C PRO A 63 13.26 -6.32 -9.89
N ILE A 64 14.26 -6.27 -9.01
CA ILE A 64 14.05 -6.24 -7.55
C ILE A 64 13.33 -4.96 -7.15
N LEU A 65 13.75 -3.80 -7.68
CA LEU A 65 13.07 -2.53 -7.45
C LEU A 65 11.61 -2.57 -7.94
N GLY A 66 11.35 -3.21 -9.10
CA GLY A 66 10.00 -3.45 -9.61
C GLY A 66 9.14 -4.26 -8.62
N MET A 67 9.71 -5.24 -7.94
CA MET A 67 9.00 -6.02 -6.90
C MET A 67 8.74 -5.18 -5.64
N TYR A 68 9.63 -4.29 -5.26
CA TYR A 68 9.39 -3.33 -4.17
C TYR A 68 8.20 -2.41 -4.46
N CYS A 69 7.91 -2.12 -5.72
CA CYS A 69 6.70 -1.36 -6.08
C CYS A 69 5.41 -2.09 -5.69
N TRP A 70 5.41 -3.41 -5.57
CA TRP A 70 4.29 -4.20 -5.02
C TRP A 70 4.33 -4.27 -3.50
N TYR A 71 5.52 -4.34 -2.92
CA TYR A 71 5.69 -4.40 -1.46
C TYR A 71 5.14 -3.15 -0.76
N VAL A 72 5.43 -1.96 -1.29
CA VAL A 72 5.04 -0.68 -0.67
C VAL A 72 3.52 -0.53 -0.50
N PRO A 73 2.66 -0.79 -1.51
CA PRO A 73 1.21 -0.76 -1.33
C PRO A 73 0.70 -1.76 -0.29
N VAL A 74 1.23 -2.98 -0.30
CA VAL A 74 0.84 -4.01 0.69
C VAL A 74 1.21 -3.57 2.10
N LEU A 75 2.40 -2.99 2.28
CA LEU A 75 2.84 -2.43 3.55
C LEU A 75 1.90 -1.32 4.02
N GLY A 76 1.54 -0.38 3.14
CA GLY A 76 0.67 0.74 3.47
C GLY A 76 -0.74 0.28 3.86
N VAL A 77 -1.34 -0.62 3.09
CA VAL A 77 -2.67 -1.19 3.42
C VAL A 77 -2.61 -1.93 4.75
N ASN A 78 -1.58 -2.79 4.94
CA ASN A 78 -1.42 -3.49 6.21
C ASN A 78 -1.29 -2.52 7.39
N GLY A 79 -0.47 -1.47 7.26
CA GLY A 79 -0.27 -0.49 8.32
C GLY A 79 -1.56 0.18 8.76
N VAL A 80 -2.38 0.65 7.82
CA VAL A 80 -3.67 1.31 8.12
C VAL A 80 -4.65 0.35 8.80
N VAL A 81 -4.83 -0.87 8.25
CA VAL A 81 -5.81 -1.82 8.77
C VAL A 81 -5.37 -2.36 10.14
N GLU A 82 -4.09 -2.62 10.31
CA GLU A 82 -3.51 -3.07 11.58
C GLU A 82 -3.60 -1.98 12.67
N ALA A 83 -3.31 -0.72 12.33
CA ALA A 83 -3.46 0.40 13.24
C ALA A 83 -4.92 0.54 13.73
N PHE A 84 -5.89 0.36 12.84
CA PHE A 84 -7.31 0.34 13.22
C PHE A 84 -7.61 -0.82 14.19
N VAL A 85 -7.18 -2.04 13.89
CA VAL A 85 -7.38 -3.19 14.78
C VAL A 85 -6.77 -2.92 16.15
N GLN A 86 -5.54 -2.41 16.21
CA GLN A 86 -4.87 -2.10 17.48
C GLN A 86 -5.54 -0.99 18.29
N SER A 87 -6.29 -0.08 17.63
CA SER A 87 -6.99 1.01 18.31
C SER A 87 -8.35 0.61 18.86
N VAL A 88 -9.09 -0.30 18.19
CA VAL A 88 -10.48 -0.63 18.53
C VAL A 88 -10.64 -2.02 19.14
N ALA A 89 -9.68 -2.93 18.95
CA ALA A 89 -9.82 -4.31 19.39
C ALA A 89 -9.63 -4.46 20.92
N PRO A 90 -10.48 -5.22 21.59
CA PRO A 90 -10.30 -5.53 22.99
C PRO A 90 -9.09 -6.44 23.23
N ALA A 91 -8.54 -6.42 24.45
CA ALA A 91 -7.30 -7.11 24.80
C ALA A 91 -7.27 -8.62 24.46
N HIS A 92 -8.42 -9.31 24.54
CA HIS A 92 -8.48 -10.73 24.18
C HIS A 92 -8.29 -10.95 22.67
N VAL A 93 -8.79 -10.06 21.83
CA VAL A 93 -8.60 -10.11 20.37
C VAL A 93 -7.14 -9.80 20.02
N LEU A 94 -6.53 -8.80 20.65
CA LEU A 94 -5.11 -8.49 20.45
C LEU A 94 -4.20 -9.65 20.87
N ARG A 95 -4.59 -10.41 21.90
CA ARG A 95 -3.90 -11.64 22.27
C ARG A 95 -3.99 -12.70 21.17
N VAL A 96 -5.17 -12.91 20.58
CA VAL A 96 -5.33 -13.82 19.45
C VAL A 96 -4.53 -13.31 18.24
N TYR A 97 -4.53 -11.99 18.01
CA TYR A 97 -3.77 -11.40 16.92
C TYR A 97 -2.26 -11.65 17.02
N SER A 98 -1.72 -11.81 18.23
CA SER A 98 -0.31 -12.19 18.39
C SER A 98 0.05 -13.54 17.77
N TYR A 99 -0.90 -14.50 17.73
CA TYR A 99 -0.69 -15.76 17.00
C TYR A 99 -0.66 -15.56 15.48
N VAL A 100 -1.40 -14.57 14.96
CA VAL A 100 -1.33 -14.19 13.54
C VAL A 100 0.07 -13.66 13.21
N LEU A 101 0.67 -12.85 14.09
CA LEU A 101 2.04 -12.36 13.91
C LEU A 101 3.06 -13.50 13.88
N VAL A 102 2.90 -14.49 14.76
CA VAL A 102 3.75 -15.70 14.75
C VAL A 102 3.57 -16.48 13.45
N ALA A 103 2.33 -16.70 13.01
CA ALA A 103 2.05 -17.38 11.74
C ALA A 103 2.63 -16.64 10.54
N ALA A 104 2.49 -15.31 10.49
CA ALA A 104 3.08 -14.46 9.45
C ALA A 104 4.61 -14.55 9.43
N SER A 105 5.24 -14.61 10.62
CA SER A 105 6.69 -14.81 10.74
C SER A 105 7.11 -16.19 10.27
N ALA A 106 6.32 -17.23 10.57
CA ALA A 106 6.58 -18.60 10.08
C ALA A 106 6.47 -18.68 8.53
N VAL A 107 5.48 -18.00 7.93
CA VAL A 107 5.36 -17.87 6.47
C VAL A 107 6.60 -17.18 5.89
N MET A 108 7.06 -16.09 6.50
CA MET A 108 8.26 -15.39 6.06
C MET A 108 9.49 -16.32 6.08
N VAL A 109 9.70 -17.04 7.18
CA VAL A 109 10.81 -18.00 7.30
C VAL A 109 10.69 -19.13 6.27
N GLY A 110 9.48 -19.68 6.05
CA GLY A 110 9.22 -20.70 5.05
C GLY A 110 9.56 -20.25 3.62
N VAL A 111 9.20 -19.02 3.26
CA VAL A 111 9.55 -18.45 1.95
C VAL A 111 11.05 -18.19 1.83
N LEU A 112 11.70 -17.73 2.89
CA LEU A 112 13.16 -17.52 2.90
C LEU A 112 13.94 -18.82 2.77
N ALA A 113 13.41 -19.93 3.31
CA ALA A 113 14.01 -21.26 3.18
C ALA A 113 13.79 -21.89 1.80
N SER A 114 12.87 -21.38 0.98
CA SER A 114 12.60 -21.91 -0.35
C SER A 114 13.72 -21.58 -1.35
N PRO A 115 13.92 -22.37 -2.42
CA PRO A 115 14.97 -22.13 -3.43
C PRO A 115 14.63 -21.01 -4.42
N VAL A 116 13.66 -20.14 -4.11
CA VAL A 116 13.26 -19.01 -4.95
C VAL A 116 14.37 -17.97 -5.01
N ALA A 117 14.60 -17.40 -6.20
CA ALA A 117 15.72 -16.53 -6.58
C ALA A 117 15.99 -15.27 -5.70
N GLU A 118 16.79 -14.35 -6.21
CA GLU A 118 17.36 -13.16 -5.55
C GLU A 118 16.35 -12.25 -4.82
N ALA A 119 15.06 -12.31 -5.18
CA ALA A 119 13.99 -11.51 -4.60
C ALA A 119 13.32 -12.14 -3.35
N ARG A 120 13.85 -13.24 -2.81
CA ARG A 120 13.26 -13.97 -1.66
C ARG A 120 12.83 -13.07 -0.52
N MET A 121 13.66 -12.12 -0.15
CA MET A 121 13.37 -11.17 0.93
C MET A 121 12.10 -10.35 0.68
N VAL A 122 11.94 -9.84 -0.54
CA VAL A 122 10.77 -9.03 -0.92
C VAL A 122 9.52 -9.89 -0.95
N VAL A 123 9.60 -11.09 -1.54
CA VAL A 123 8.48 -12.04 -1.60
C VAL A 123 8.08 -12.51 -0.21
N ALA A 124 9.05 -12.83 0.66
CA ALA A 124 8.80 -13.24 2.04
C ALA A 124 8.09 -12.15 2.84
N ASN A 125 8.51 -10.90 2.69
CA ASN A 125 7.86 -9.77 3.33
C ASN A 125 6.44 -9.54 2.79
N ILE A 126 6.23 -9.59 1.47
CA ILE A 126 4.89 -9.48 0.87
C ILE A 126 3.99 -10.58 1.39
N ALA A 127 4.44 -11.83 1.43
CA ALA A 127 3.66 -12.96 1.93
C ALA A 127 3.28 -12.79 3.41
N SER A 128 4.25 -12.44 4.25
CA SER A 128 4.03 -12.18 5.67
C SER A 128 3.03 -11.02 5.91
N LEU A 129 3.22 -9.89 5.24
CA LEU A 129 2.31 -8.76 5.33
C LEU A 129 0.92 -9.07 4.80
N SER A 130 0.81 -9.90 3.75
CA SER A 130 -0.48 -10.32 3.21
C SER A 130 -1.28 -11.14 4.23
N VAL A 131 -0.63 -12.05 4.96
CA VAL A 131 -1.28 -12.80 6.05
C VAL A 131 -1.81 -11.84 7.13
N ARG A 132 -1.01 -10.87 7.54
CA ARG A 132 -1.40 -9.87 8.55
C ARG A 132 -2.55 -8.99 8.04
N ALA A 133 -2.43 -8.47 6.82
CA ALA A 133 -3.46 -7.64 6.20
C ALA A 133 -4.78 -8.39 6.04
N LEU A 134 -4.77 -9.65 5.65
CA LEU A 134 -5.97 -10.49 5.54
C LEU A 134 -6.64 -10.70 6.89
N ALA A 135 -5.86 -11.05 7.92
CA ALA A 135 -6.40 -11.25 9.27
C ALA A 135 -7.00 -9.96 9.85
N SER A 136 -6.29 -8.84 9.72
CA SER A 136 -6.77 -7.52 10.15
C SER A 136 -8.02 -7.11 9.37
N SER A 137 -8.05 -7.32 8.06
CA SER A 137 -9.20 -7.02 7.20
C SER A 137 -10.43 -7.85 7.57
N ALA A 138 -10.23 -9.14 7.89
CA ALA A 138 -11.32 -10.01 8.35
C ALA A 138 -11.92 -9.51 9.67
N TYR A 139 -11.09 -9.08 10.62
CA TYR A 139 -11.57 -8.47 11.87
C TYR A 139 -12.32 -7.17 11.62
N VAL A 140 -11.80 -6.27 10.79
CA VAL A 140 -12.47 -5.02 10.41
C VAL A 140 -13.83 -5.30 9.77
N ALA A 141 -13.90 -6.27 8.85
CA ALA A 141 -15.15 -6.68 8.21
C ALA A 141 -16.18 -7.24 9.22
N HIS A 142 -15.71 -7.88 10.29
CA HIS A 142 -16.57 -8.40 11.35
C HIS A 142 -17.12 -7.29 12.25
N VAL A 143 -16.32 -6.28 12.59
CA VAL A 143 -16.68 -5.21 13.52
C VAL A 143 -17.44 -4.07 12.83
N SER A 144 -17.11 -3.75 11.60
CA SER A 144 -17.68 -2.63 10.84
C SER A 144 -18.73 -3.13 9.85
N ARG A 145 -19.91 -2.51 9.84
CA ARG A 145 -21.00 -2.91 8.92
C ARG A 145 -20.66 -2.67 7.44
N ARG A 146 -19.84 -1.66 7.15
CA ARG A 146 -19.44 -1.25 5.79
C ARG A 146 -17.98 -0.79 5.77
N PRO A 147 -17.02 -1.67 6.07
CA PRO A 147 -15.64 -1.28 6.29
C PRO A 147 -14.94 -0.78 5.01
N TRP A 148 -15.46 -1.17 3.85
CA TRP A 148 -14.83 -0.90 2.55
C TRP A 148 -15.55 0.18 1.74
N ASP A 149 -16.61 0.79 2.31
CA ASP A 149 -17.30 1.89 1.65
C ASP A 149 -16.33 3.08 1.51
N GLY A 150 -16.22 3.59 0.28
CA GLY A 150 -15.34 4.70 -0.03
C GLY A 150 -13.84 4.35 -0.20
N VAL A 151 -13.43 3.10 0.02
CA VAL A 151 -12.04 2.66 -0.20
C VAL A 151 -11.70 2.60 -1.69
N VAL A 152 -12.66 2.17 -2.52
CA VAL A 152 -12.44 2.09 -3.96
C VAL A 152 -12.42 3.49 -4.56
N PRO A 153 -11.33 3.87 -5.26
CA PRO A 153 -11.26 5.15 -5.96
C PRO A 153 -12.32 5.27 -7.06
N HIS A 154 -12.59 6.49 -7.51
CA HIS A 154 -13.48 6.68 -8.66
C HIS A 154 -13.02 5.85 -9.86
N GLY A 155 -13.95 5.10 -10.46
CA GLY A 155 -13.62 4.13 -11.52
C GLY A 155 -12.81 4.71 -12.68
N TRP A 156 -13.09 5.97 -13.07
CA TRP A 156 -12.34 6.65 -14.12
C TRP A 156 -10.90 7.01 -13.74
N VAL A 157 -10.65 7.34 -12.45
CA VAL A 157 -9.29 7.59 -11.93
C VAL A 157 -8.50 6.29 -11.97
N TRP A 158 -9.10 5.21 -11.45
CA TRP A 158 -8.44 3.92 -11.40
C TRP A 158 -8.16 3.34 -12.79
N SER A 159 -9.14 3.39 -13.70
CA SER A 159 -8.94 2.96 -15.08
C SER A 159 -7.90 3.80 -15.81
N GLY A 160 -7.84 5.10 -15.55
CA GLY A 160 -6.81 6.00 -16.05
C GLY A 160 -5.40 5.61 -15.60
N LEU A 161 -5.23 5.30 -14.31
CA LEU A 161 -3.94 4.84 -13.77
C LEU A 161 -3.48 3.53 -14.43
N VAL A 162 -4.39 2.56 -14.58
CA VAL A 162 -4.10 1.28 -15.22
C VAL A 162 -3.76 1.46 -16.70
N ALA A 163 -4.51 2.30 -17.42
CA ALA A 163 -4.26 2.61 -18.83
C ALA A 163 -2.90 3.30 -19.02
N CYS A 164 -2.58 4.30 -18.18
CA CYS A 164 -1.27 4.94 -18.21
C CYS A 164 -0.14 3.93 -17.94
N GLY A 165 -0.33 3.00 -17.02
CA GLY A 165 0.64 1.94 -16.77
C GLY A 165 0.87 1.02 -17.97
N ALA A 166 -0.19 0.69 -18.72
CA ALA A 166 -0.09 -0.08 -19.95
C ALA A 166 0.65 0.70 -21.05
N ILE A 167 0.32 1.99 -21.21
CA ILE A 167 0.98 2.88 -22.18
C ILE A 167 2.47 3.02 -21.88
N VAL A 168 2.85 3.23 -20.62
CA VAL A 168 4.26 3.39 -20.23
C VAL A 168 5.06 2.10 -20.46
N ARG A 169 4.43 0.92 -20.28
CA ARG A 169 5.08 -0.36 -20.59
C ARG A 169 5.33 -0.53 -22.09
N ALA A 170 4.37 -0.09 -22.93
CA ALA A 170 4.51 -0.15 -24.37
C ALA A 170 5.45 0.95 -24.91
N TYR A 171 5.41 2.14 -24.32
CA TYR A 171 6.13 3.34 -24.77
C TYR A 171 6.78 4.05 -23.57
N PRO A 172 7.96 3.60 -23.11
CA PRO A 172 8.62 4.18 -21.93
C PRO A 172 8.89 5.68 -21.99
N ALA A 173 9.06 6.24 -23.21
CA ALA A 173 9.25 7.68 -23.41
C ALA A 173 8.02 8.53 -23.01
N SER A 174 6.81 7.92 -22.93
CA SER A 174 5.57 8.60 -22.51
C SER A 174 5.44 8.75 -20.99
N TRP A 175 6.40 8.25 -20.20
CA TRP A 175 6.30 8.19 -18.74
C TRP A 175 5.97 9.53 -18.09
N GLY A 176 6.68 10.60 -18.49
CA GLY A 176 6.48 11.93 -17.91
C GLY A 176 5.05 12.46 -18.14
N VAL A 177 4.51 12.25 -19.36
CA VAL A 177 3.14 12.66 -19.70
C VAL A 177 2.11 11.83 -18.93
N CYS A 178 2.31 10.52 -18.88
CA CYS A 178 1.43 9.62 -18.13
C CYS A 178 1.46 9.92 -16.62
N ALA A 179 2.62 10.18 -16.05
CA ALA A 179 2.74 10.56 -14.64
C ALA A 179 2.00 11.87 -14.34
N ALA A 180 2.18 12.90 -15.18
CA ALA A 180 1.47 14.17 -15.03
C ALA A 180 -0.06 14.00 -15.16
N ALA A 181 -0.52 13.21 -16.14
CA ALA A 181 -1.93 12.91 -16.31
C ALA A 181 -2.53 12.14 -15.12
N CYS A 182 -1.78 11.18 -14.56
CA CYS A 182 -2.20 10.44 -13.36
C CYS A 182 -2.31 11.36 -12.14
N ILE A 183 -1.33 12.23 -11.91
CA ILE A 183 -1.36 13.20 -10.81
C ILE A 183 -2.57 14.13 -10.97
N ALA A 184 -2.79 14.67 -12.16
CA ALA A 184 -3.94 15.54 -12.43
C ALA A 184 -5.27 14.80 -12.21
N ALA A 185 -5.40 13.57 -12.68
CA ALA A 185 -6.59 12.75 -12.49
C ALA A 185 -6.87 12.47 -11.00
N VAL A 186 -5.85 12.17 -10.22
CA VAL A 186 -5.97 11.96 -8.77
C VAL A 186 -6.36 13.25 -8.06
N VAL A 187 -5.71 14.37 -8.37
CA VAL A 187 -6.01 15.67 -7.75
C VAL A 187 -7.44 16.10 -8.04
N VAL A 188 -7.89 15.97 -9.28
CA VAL A 188 -9.25 16.38 -9.67
C VAL A 188 -10.31 15.41 -9.15
N GLY A 189 -10.08 14.10 -9.35
CA GLY A 189 -11.06 13.07 -9.00
C GLY A 189 -11.18 12.81 -7.50
N GLU A 190 -10.08 12.94 -6.77
CA GLU A 190 -10.00 12.58 -5.35
C GLU A 190 -9.83 13.79 -4.43
N ARG A 191 -10.12 15.00 -4.92
CA ARG A 191 -9.96 16.26 -4.18
C ARG A 191 -10.57 16.24 -2.77
N ARG A 192 -11.72 15.54 -2.59
CA ARG A 192 -12.38 15.43 -1.28
C ARG A 192 -11.59 14.52 -0.33
N ALA A 193 -11.12 13.37 -0.81
CA ALA A 193 -10.30 12.46 -0.02
C ALA A 193 -8.96 13.09 0.36
N LEU A 194 -8.33 13.84 -0.57
CA LEU A 194 -7.10 14.58 -0.30
C LEU A 194 -7.32 15.68 0.74
N ALA A 195 -8.42 16.45 0.63
CA ALA A 195 -8.76 17.48 1.60
C ALA A 195 -9.01 16.88 2.99
N GLN A 196 -9.73 15.76 3.09
CA GLN A 196 -9.93 15.05 4.35
C GLN A 196 -8.63 14.54 4.95
N ALA A 197 -7.73 13.99 4.14
CA ALA A 197 -6.42 13.54 4.62
C ALA A 197 -5.57 14.69 5.15
N LEU A 198 -5.55 15.84 4.46
CA LEU A 198 -4.84 17.02 4.92
C LEU A 198 -5.41 17.59 6.23
N TRP A 199 -6.71 17.41 6.46
CA TRP A 199 -7.35 17.81 7.72
C TRP A 199 -7.06 16.86 8.87
N MET A 200 -6.66 15.60 8.57
CA MET A 200 -6.27 14.58 9.54
C MET A 200 -4.79 14.70 9.99
N LEU A 201 -3.95 15.41 9.23
CA LEU A 201 -2.55 15.70 9.57
C LEU A 201 -2.43 16.94 10.43
#